data_90e8ae37efd932ac0fba451491ec52b1
#
_entry.id   90e8ae37efd932ac0fba451491ec52b1
#
_cell.length_a   1.000
_cell.length_b   1.000
_cell.length_c   1.000
_cell.angle_alpha   90.00
_cell.angle_beta   90.00
_cell.angle_gamma   90.00
#
_symmetry.space_group_name_H-M   'P 1'
#
loop_
_entity.id
_entity.type
_entity.pdbx_description
1 polymer ?
#
loop_
_entity_poly.entity_id
_entity_poly.type
_entity_poly.pdbx_seq_one_letter_code
_entity_poly.pdbx_strand_id
1 'polypeptide(L)'
;MRQEHKKLLRLVITALLVALVFCGSKIEVVLPLSVGGYSRFHLGNIMCALSGILLGPWWGGLAAGLGSALYDCTNVLYITEAPITFVTKGLYGVIAGAVFVAVFRRKATYPAMAVSTVCAAVSYIIIYLAKTFFYNSMLLEGMSASAAWVATVLKVPSSLFNGGVAIVLAPLLAFAVLRALRMARLDDALNPSEK
;
A
#
# COMPACT_ATOMS: atom_id res chain seq x y z
N MET A 1 -23.40 19.41 -2.06
CA MET A 1 -23.74 18.04 -1.56
C MET A 1 -23.99 18.08 -0.06
N ARG A 2 -25.02 17.38 0.46
CA ARG A 2 -25.26 17.26 1.90
C ARG A 2 -24.08 16.52 2.55
N GLN A 3 -23.74 16.83 3.80
CA GLN A 3 -22.62 16.22 4.56
C GLN A 3 -22.70 14.68 4.56
N GLU A 4 -23.88 14.14 4.72
CA GLU A 4 -24.12 12.69 4.73
C GLU A 4 -23.75 12.03 3.39
N HIS A 5 -24.07 12.66 2.26
CA HIS A 5 -23.68 12.15 0.95
C HIS A 5 -22.15 12.12 0.74
N LYS A 6 -21.43 13.12 1.27
CA LYS A 6 -19.96 13.13 1.21
C LYS A 6 -19.35 11.99 2.02
N LYS A 7 -19.88 11.73 3.22
CA LYS A 7 -19.43 10.61 4.07
C LYS A 7 -19.70 9.27 3.40
N LEU A 8 -20.92 9.07 2.89
CA LEU A 8 -21.29 7.85 2.19
C LEU A 8 -20.41 7.60 0.96
N LEU A 9 -20.22 8.61 0.13
CA LEU A 9 -19.38 8.50 -1.06
C LEU A 9 -17.92 8.16 -0.72
N ARG A 10 -17.39 8.79 0.34
CA ARG A 10 -16.04 8.46 0.84
C ARG A 10 -15.95 7.01 1.33
N LEU A 11 -16.96 6.52 2.03
CA LEU A 11 -17.02 5.13 2.48
C LEU A 11 -17.05 4.16 1.29
N VAL A 12 -17.86 4.45 0.28
CA VAL A 12 -17.96 3.64 -0.95
C VAL A 12 -16.62 3.62 -1.69
N ILE A 13 -15.97 4.77 -1.86
CA ILE A 13 -14.64 4.84 -2.50
C ILE A 13 -13.61 4.06 -1.68
N THR A 14 -13.67 4.15 -0.34
CA THR A 14 -12.77 3.38 0.53
C THR A 14 -12.98 1.88 0.33
N ALA A 15 -14.22 1.40 0.32
CA ALA A 15 -14.54 -0.01 0.10
C ALA A 15 -14.08 -0.50 -1.29
N LEU A 16 -14.26 0.31 -2.33
CA LEU A 16 -13.75 0.01 -3.67
C LEU A 16 -12.21 -0.10 -3.68
N LEU A 17 -11.52 0.80 -2.97
CA LEU A 17 -10.07 0.76 -2.90
C LEU A 17 -9.57 -0.44 -2.06
N VAL A 18 -10.28 -0.84 -1.00
CA VAL A 18 -10.01 -2.12 -0.29
C VAL A 18 -10.06 -3.28 -1.27
N ALA A 19 -11.11 -3.37 -2.09
CA ALA A 19 -11.25 -4.42 -3.10
C ALA A 19 -10.14 -4.36 -4.15
N LEU A 20 -9.77 -3.16 -4.62
CA LEU A 20 -8.68 -2.99 -5.58
C LEU A 20 -7.32 -3.38 -5.00
N VAL A 21 -7.04 -3.06 -3.74
CA VAL A 21 -5.82 -3.50 -3.03
C VAL A 21 -5.78 -5.02 -2.92
N PHE A 22 -6.90 -5.64 -2.55
CA PHE A 22 -7.04 -7.10 -2.52
C PHE A 22 -6.76 -7.72 -3.89
N CYS A 23 -7.44 -7.26 -4.94
CA CYS A 23 -7.26 -7.76 -6.30
C CYS A 23 -5.83 -7.54 -6.82
N GLY A 24 -5.26 -6.36 -6.58
CA GLY A 24 -3.87 -6.06 -6.95
C GLY A 24 -2.86 -6.94 -6.22
N SER A 25 -3.14 -7.33 -4.98
CA SER A 25 -2.31 -8.30 -4.24
C SER A 25 -2.46 -9.71 -4.79
N LYS A 26 -3.62 -10.06 -5.36
CA LYS A 26 -3.89 -11.34 -5.98
C LYS A 26 -3.18 -11.52 -7.33
N ILE A 27 -2.86 -10.42 -8.02
CA ILE A 27 -2.06 -10.45 -9.25
C ILE A 27 -0.60 -10.55 -8.84
N GLU A 28 -0.13 -11.78 -8.65
CA GLU A 28 1.19 -12.05 -8.11
C GLU A 28 1.90 -13.22 -8.81
N VAL A 29 3.24 -13.19 -8.73
CA VAL A 29 4.12 -14.31 -9.01
C VAL A 29 4.86 -14.65 -7.73
N VAL A 30 4.70 -15.86 -7.24
CA VAL A 30 5.35 -16.37 -6.03
C VAL A 30 6.52 -17.26 -6.43
N LEU A 31 7.71 -16.93 -5.91
CA LEU A 31 8.92 -17.70 -6.14
C LEU A 31 9.40 -18.32 -4.82
N PRO A 32 9.67 -19.63 -4.80
CA PRO A 32 10.28 -20.27 -3.64
C PRO A 32 11.72 -19.76 -3.48
N LEU A 33 12.14 -19.56 -2.23
CA LEU A 33 13.50 -19.18 -1.88
C LEU A 33 14.22 -20.37 -1.25
N SER A 34 15.54 -20.41 -1.39
CA SER A 34 16.37 -21.42 -0.75
C SER A 34 16.35 -21.34 0.79
N VAL A 35 16.14 -20.13 1.32
CA VAL A 35 16.00 -19.85 2.76
C VAL A 35 14.91 -18.78 2.93
N GLY A 36 14.09 -18.89 3.98
CA GLY A 36 13.08 -17.87 4.31
C GLY A 36 11.79 -17.93 3.47
N GLY A 37 11.41 -19.12 3.02
CA GLY A 37 10.10 -19.40 2.44
C GLY A 37 9.91 -18.89 1.01
N TYR A 38 9.05 -17.89 0.81
CA TYR A 38 8.63 -17.41 -0.52
C TYR A 38 8.87 -15.92 -0.70
N SER A 39 9.11 -15.50 -1.94
CA SER A 39 9.14 -14.10 -2.35
C SER A 39 8.04 -13.79 -3.34
N ARG A 40 7.39 -12.62 -3.21
CA ARG A 40 6.24 -12.23 -4.04
C ARG A 40 6.56 -11.02 -4.91
N PHE A 41 6.23 -11.11 -6.18
CA PHE A 41 6.14 -9.99 -7.11
C PHE A 41 4.66 -9.71 -7.36
N HIS A 42 4.12 -8.57 -6.94
CA HIS A 42 2.69 -8.29 -6.97
C HIS A 42 2.36 -6.81 -7.21
N LEU A 43 1.15 -6.54 -7.65
CA LEU A 43 0.71 -5.18 -7.97
C LEU A 43 0.02 -4.44 -6.79
N GLY A 44 -0.10 -5.09 -5.64
CA GLY A 44 -0.78 -4.53 -4.46
C GLY A 44 -0.22 -3.18 -3.97
N ASN A 45 1.10 -2.96 -4.08
CA ASN A 45 1.73 -1.71 -3.67
C ASN A 45 1.25 -0.50 -4.48
N ILE A 46 0.92 -0.69 -5.76
CA ILE A 46 0.33 0.35 -6.61
C ILE A 46 -0.99 0.83 -5.99
N MET A 47 -1.85 -0.11 -5.62
CA MET A 47 -3.17 0.18 -5.07
C MET A 47 -3.08 0.76 -3.65
N CYS A 48 -2.09 0.35 -2.85
CA CYS A 48 -1.81 0.94 -1.53
C CYS A 48 -1.42 2.42 -1.65
N ALA A 49 -0.50 2.77 -2.57
CA ALA A 49 -0.12 4.15 -2.82
C ALA A 49 -1.30 4.97 -3.36
N LEU A 50 -2.02 4.41 -4.34
CA LEU A 50 -3.22 5.02 -4.91
C LEU A 50 -4.25 5.37 -3.83
N SER A 51 -4.52 4.43 -2.91
CA SER A 51 -5.45 4.64 -1.79
C SER A 51 -5.02 5.81 -0.91
N GLY A 52 -3.73 5.90 -0.57
CA GLY A 52 -3.17 7.02 0.21
C GLY A 52 -3.33 8.36 -0.49
N ILE A 53 -2.98 8.44 -1.77
CA ILE A 53 -3.06 9.67 -2.57
C ILE A 53 -4.52 10.14 -2.72
N LEU A 54 -5.44 9.23 -3.00
CA LEU A 54 -6.85 9.58 -3.23
C LEU A 54 -7.57 9.97 -1.94
N LEU A 55 -7.49 9.13 -0.90
CA LEU A 55 -8.28 9.27 0.33
C LEU A 55 -7.56 10.05 1.44
N GLY A 56 -6.26 10.30 1.26
CA GLY A 56 -5.42 10.87 2.32
C GLY A 56 -4.97 9.80 3.33
N PRO A 57 -4.24 10.23 4.41
CA PRO A 57 -3.50 9.30 5.25
C PRO A 57 -4.39 8.26 5.94
N TRP A 58 -5.46 8.67 6.63
CA TRP A 58 -6.23 7.77 7.49
C TRP A 58 -7.06 6.76 6.69
N TRP A 59 -7.92 7.24 5.79
CA TRP A 59 -8.77 6.39 4.98
C TRP A 59 -8.00 5.60 3.93
N GLY A 60 -6.95 6.21 3.37
CA GLY A 60 -6.06 5.53 2.43
C GLY A 60 -5.21 4.45 3.10
N GLY A 61 -4.71 4.73 4.32
CA GLY A 61 -4.04 3.73 5.14
C GLY A 61 -4.95 2.58 5.54
N LEU A 62 -6.18 2.89 5.95
CA LEU A 62 -7.20 1.86 6.27
C LEU A 62 -7.49 0.97 5.05
N ALA A 63 -7.71 1.56 3.88
CA ALA A 63 -7.97 0.81 2.65
C ALA A 63 -6.79 -0.08 2.25
N ALA A 64 -5.56 0.44 2.31
CA ALA A 64 -4.35 -0.30 2.02
C ALA A 64 -4.11 -1.46 2.99
N GLY A 65 -4.27 -1.21 4.28
CA GLY A 65 -4.12 -2.22 5.33
C GLY A 65 -5.16 -3.32 5.23
N LEU A 66 -6.46 -2.96 5.18
CA LEU A 66 -7.56 -3.94 5.10
C LEU A 66 -7.47 -4.80 3.84
N GLY A 67 -7.30 -4.19 2.66
CA GLY A 67 -7.25 -4.94 1.41
C GLY A 67 -6.09 -5.93 1.37
N SER A 68 -4.92 -5.53 1.89
CA SER A 68 -3.75 -6.43 1.95
C SER A 68 -3.92 -7.54 3.01
N ALA A 69 -4.45 -7.22 4.18
CA ALA A 69 -4.67 -8.21 5.23
C ALA A 69 -5.76 -9.22 4.83
N LEU A 70 -6.84 -8.76 4.20
CA LEU A 70 -7.88 -9.66 3.67
C LEU A 70 -7.29 -10.62 2.62
N TYR A 71 -6.38 -10.15 1.77
CA TYR A 71 -5.67 -11.03 0.84
C TYR A 71 -4.86 -12.09 1.60
N ASP A 72 -4.07 -11.71 2.59
CA ASP A 72 -3.26 -12.66 3.38
C ASP A 72 -4.14 -13.67 4.12
N CYS A 73 -5.33 -13.27 4.60
CA CYS A 73 -6.31 -14.20 5.21
C CYS A 73 -6.84 -15.26 4.22
N THR A 74 -6.84 -15.00 2.92
CA THR A 74 -7.27 -15.96 1.90
C THR A 74 -6.15 -16.85 1.36
N ASN A 75 -4.91 -16.63 1.81
CA ASN A 75 -3.75 -17.36 1.35
C ASN A 75 -3.06 -18.09 2.52
N VAL A 76 -3.07 -19.43 2.48
CA VAL A 76 -2.51 -20.29 3.54
C VAL A 76 -1.03 -19.96 3.83
N LEU A 77 -0.27 -19.51 2.83
CA LEU A 77 1.14 -19.17 3.00
C LEU A 77 1.36 -17.89 3.84
N TYR A 78 0.35 -17.03 3.96
CA TYR A 78 0.49 -15.68 4.53
C TYR A 78 -0.51 -15.38 5.65
N ILE A 79 -1.39 -16.32 6.00
CA ILE A 79 -2.46 -16.09 6.98
C ILE A 79 -1.93 -15.63 8.34
N THR A 80 -0.79 -16.16 8.78
CA THR A 80 -0.14 -15.76 10.04
C THR A 80 0.44 -14.35 9.99
N GLU A 81 0.67 -13.84 8.78
CA GLU A 81 1.21 -12.50 8.55
C GLU A 81 0.12 -11.41 8.46
N ALA A 82 -1.16 -11.79 8.30
CA ALA A 82 -2.25 -10.84 8.04
C ALA A 82 -2.33 -9.67 9.04
N PRO A 83 -2.18 -9.85 10.37
CA PRO A 83 -2.23 -8.73 11.31
C PRO A 83 -1.08 -7.74 11.11
N ILE A 84 0.14 -8.23 10.90
CA ILE A 84 1.29 -7.34 10.71
C ILE A 84 1.27 -6.72 9.30
N THR A 85 0.73 -7.41 8.31
CA THR A 85 0.50 -6.87 6.98
C THR A 85 -0.50 -5.72 7.00
N PHE A 86 -1.58 -5.83 7.79
CA PHE A 86 -2.51 -4.71 8.01
C PHE A 86 -1.76 -3.45 8.45
N VAL A 87 -0.88 -3.56 9.43
CA VAL A 87 -0.11 -2.42 9.95
C VAL A 87 0.88 -1.90 8.93
N THR A 88 1.70 -2.77 8.34
CA THR A 88 2.79 -2.36 7.44
C THR A 88 2.28 -1.78 6.13
N LYS A 89 1.23 -2.37 5.55
CA LYS A 89 0.56 -1.83 4.35
C LYS A 89 -0.31 -0.63 4.66
N GLY A 90 -0.92 -0.60 5.85
CA GLY A 90 -1.61 0.58 6.35
C GLY A 90 -0.67 1.78 6.43
N LEU A 91 0.52 1.61 7.01
CA LEU A 91 1.55 2.65 7.07
C LEU A 91 2.01 3.09 5.67
N TYR A 92 2.10 2.17 4.71
CA TYR A 92 2.38 2.54 3.32
C TYR A 92 1.36 3.56 2.80
N GLY A 93 0.06 3.27 2.94
CA GLY A 93 -1.01 4.17 2.53
C GLY A 93 -1.03 5.49 3.33
N VAL A 94 -0.77 5.42 4.66
CA VAL A 94 -0.66 6.60 5.52
C VAL A 94 0.46 7.52 5.03
N ILE A 95 1.65 6.99 4.77
CA ILE A 95 2.81 7.81 4.36
C ILE A 95 2.57 8.43 2.97
N ALA A 96 2.07 7.65 1.99
CA ALA A 96 1.73 8.18 0.68
C ALA A 96 0.73 9.34 0.78
N GLY A 97 -0.33 9.16 1.57
CA GLY A 97 -1.36 10.17 1.78
C GLY A 97 -0.86 11.37 2.58
N ALA A 98 -0.06 11.15 3.64
CA ALA A 98 0.47 12.22 4.48
C ALA A 98 1.41 13.13 3.69
N VAL A 99 2.34 12.58 2.92
CA VAL A 99 3.25 13.36 2.09
C VAL A 99 2.46 14.14 1.04
N PHE A 100 1.50 13.50 0.37
CA PHE A 100 0.69 14.16 -0.65
C PHE A 100 -0.16 15.30 -0.09
N VAL A 101 -0.74 15.14 1.10
CA VAL A 101 -1.58 16.15 1.75
C VAL A 101 -0.74 17.23 2.43
N ALA A 102 0.24 16.84 3.28
CA ALA A 102 0.97 17.79 4.12
C ALA A 102 2.03 18.58 3.35
N VAL A 103 2.78 17.92 2.44
CA VAL A 103 3.87 18.55 1.69
C VAL A 103 3.34 19.20 0.42
N PHE A 104 2.56 18.49 -0.35
CA PHE A 104 2.10 18.97 -1.65
C PHE A 104 0.70 19.58 -1.64
N ARG A 105 0.04 19.68 -0.47
CA ARG A 105 -1.30 20.28 -0.32
C ARG A 105 -2.28 19.81 -1.39
N ARG A 106 -2.25 18.50 -1.68
CA ARG A 106 -3.06 17.82 -2.71
C ARG A 106 -2.92 18.42 -4.13
N LYS A 107 -1.78 19.02 -4.46
CA LYS A 107 -1.51 19.46 -5.84
C LYS A 107 -1.46 18.23 -6.75
N ALA A 108 -2.48 18.09 -7.59
CA ALA A 108 -2.64 16.95 -8.50
C ALA A 108 -1.68 17.05 -9.69
N THR A 109 -0.38 17.00 -9.41
CA THR A 109 0.69 16.94 -10.41
C THR A 109 1.41 15.60 -10.31
N TYR A 110 1.86 15.09 -11.43
CA TYR A 110 2.60 13.82 -11.46
C TYR A 110 3.81 13.81 -10.50
N PRO A 111 4.68 14.84 -10.48
CA PRO A 111 5.82 14.86 -9.55
C PRO A 111 5.42 14.78 -8.08
N ALA A 112 4.34 15.48 -7.66
CA ALA A 112 3.87 15.45 -6.28
C ALA A 112 3.42 14.03 -5.87
N MET A 113 2.69 13.36 -6.74
CA MET A 113 2.24 11.98 -6.51
C MET A 113 3.41 10.99 -6.55
N ALA A 114 4.36 11.19 -7.48
CA ALA A 114 5.54 10.34 -7.58
C ALA A 114 6.42 10.44 -6.32
N VAL A 115 6.72 11.64 -5.83
CA VAL A 115 7.50 11.83 -4.59
C VAL A 115 6.77 11.23 -3.39
N SER A 116 5.44 11.41 -3.30
CA SER A 116 4.64 10.78 -2.23
C SER A 116 4.74 9.26 -2.26
N THR A 117 4.70 8.67 -3.46
CA THR A 117 4.85 7.21 -3.64
C THR A 117 6.27 6.75 -3.32
N VAL A 118 7.30 7.51 -3.72
CA VAL A 118 8.71 7.22 -3.39
C VAL A 118 8.91 7.17 -1.87
N CYS A 119 8.45 8.20 -1.15
CA CYS A 119 8.56 8.24 0.31
C CYS A 119 7.87 7.02 0.96
N ALA A 120 6.67 6.67 0.49
CA ALA A 120 5.94 5.52 0.99
C ALA A 120 6.65 4.20 0.65
N ALA A 121 7.14 4.04 -0.59
CA ALA A 121 7.82 2.83 -1.04
C ALA A 121 9.14 2.59 -0.27
N VAL A 122 9.95 3.63 -0.11
CA VAL A 122 11.21 3.53 0.66
C VAL A 122 10.94 3.16 2.11
N SER A 123 10.01 3.86 2.77
CA SER A 123 9.63 3.53 4.14
C SER A 123 9.10 2.10 4.27
N TYR A 124 8.27 1.67 3.32
CA TYR A 124 7.73 0.31 3.33
C TYR A 124 8.80 -0.75 3.09
N ILE A 125 9.76 -0.53 2.19
CA ILE A 125 10.86 -1.48 1.96
C ILE A 125 11.64 -1.69 3.25
N ILE A 126 11.97 -0.62 3.98
CA ILE A 126 12.67 -0.70 5.26
C ILE A 126 11.85 -1.49 6.27
N ILE A 127 10.56 -1.16 6.45
CA ILE A 127 9.65 -1.84 7.37
C ILE A 127 9.47 -3.31 6.99
N TYR A 128 9.34 -3.60 5.69
CA TYR A 128 9.17 -4.96 5.18
C TYR A 128 10.40 -5.84 5.42
N LEU A 129 11.60 -5.32 5.18
CA LEU A 129 12.83 -6.06 5.44
C LEU A 129 13.07 -6.25 6.94
N ALA A 130 12.79 -5.23 7.76
CA ALA A 130 12.84 -5.35 9.22
C ALA A 130 11.82 -6.40 9.73
N LYS A 131 10.56 -6.36 9.24
CA LYS A 131 9.56 -7.37 9.52
C LYS A 131 10.04 -8.78 9.14
N THR A 132 10.63 -8.92 7.95
CA THR A 132 11.15 -10.21 7.48
C THR A 132 12.21 -10.74 8.42
N PHE A 133 13.17 -9.91 8.81
CA PHE A 133 14.25 -10.30 9.70
C PHE A 133 13.74 -10.70 11.09
N PHE A 134 13.04 -9.78 11.78
CA PHE A 134 12.67 -9.96 13.18
C PHE A 134 11.43 -10.84 13.36
N TYR A 135 10.37 -10.57 12.62
CA TYR A 135 9.08 -11.24 12.82
C TYR A 135 9.02 -12.59 12.11
N ASN A 136 9.28 -12.61 10.79
CA ASN A 136 9.13 -13.85 10.04
C ASN A 136 10.25 -14.83 10.38
N SER A 137 11.52 -14.44 10.18
CA SER A 137 12.63 -15.37 10.25
C SER A 137 13.03 -15.70 11.69
N MET A 138 13.14 -14.72 12.58
CA MET A 138 13.55 -14.99 13.97
C MET A 138 12.40 -15.46 14.84
N LEU A 139 11.23 -14.80 14.79
CA LEU A 139 10.12 -15.10 15.71
C LEU A 139 9.27 -16.28 15.24
N LEU A 140 8.83 -16.32 13.98
CA LEU A 140 7.95 -17.36 13.48
C LEU A 140 8.70 -18.63 13.07
N GLU A 141 9.84 -18.49 12.40
CA GLU A 141 10.60 -19.60 11.85
C GLU A 141 11.75 -20.06 12.77
N GLY A 142 12.03 -19.34 13.87
CA GLY A 142 13.05 -19.68 14.86
C GLY A 142 14.48 -19.70 14.30
N MET A 143 14.76 -18.95 13.25
CA MET A 143 16.06 -18.92 12.59
C MET A 143 17.14 -18.23 13.44
N SER A 144 18.40 -18.66 13.27
CA SER A 144 19.55 -17.89 13.77
C SER A 144 19.65 -16.54 13.05
N ALA A 145 20.30 -15.56 13.67
CA ALA A 145 20.46 -14.23 13.09
C ALA A 145 21.16 -14.24 11.72
N SER A 146 22.14 -15.16 11.52
CA SER A 146 22.83 -15.32 10.23
C SER A 146 21.87 -15.85 9.14
N ALA A 147 21.05 -16.86 9.46
CA ALA A 147 20.07 -17.39 8.53
C ALA A 147 18.95 -16.36 8.22
N ALA A 148 18.48 -15.63 9.23
CA ALA A 148 17.50 -14.57 9.08
C ALA A 148 18.02 -13.43 8.18
N TRP A 149 19.31 -13.11 8.28
CA TRP A 149 19.94 -12.14 7.38
C TRP A 149 19.92 -12.60 5.92
N VAL A 150 20.32 -13.84 5.66
CA VAL A 150 20.26 -14.43 4.31
C VAL A 150 18.83 -14.40 3.76
N ALA A 151 17.85 -14.86 4.55
CA ALA A 151 16.43 -14.84 4.16
C ALA A 151 15.95 -13.41 3.81
N THR A 152 16.38 -12.41 4.58
CA THR A 152 16.03 -11.01 4.35
C THR A 152 16.64 -10.49 3.05
N VAL A 153 17.93 -10.76 2.80
CA VAL A 153 18.62 -10.32 1.57
C VAL A 153 17.97 -10.93 0.33
N LEU A 154 17.55 -12.18 0.38
CA LEU A 154 16.85 -12.85 -0.74
C LEU A 154 15.50 -12.20 -1.10
N LYS A 155 14.88 -11.44 -0.18
CA LYS A 155 13.62 -10.69 -0.44
C LYS A 155 13.85 -9.26 -0.94
N VAL A 156 15.07 -8.76 -0.99
CA VAL A 156 15.37 -7.41 -1.48
C VAL A 156 14.94 -7.22 -2.95
N PRO A 157 15.25 -8.14 -3.90
CA PRO A 157 14.87 -7.94 -5.30
C PRO A 157 13.36 -7.76 -5.50
N SER A 158 12.53 -8.58 -4.85
CA SER A 158 11.08 -8.47 -4.97
C SER A 158 10.54 -7.19 -4.32
N SER A 159 11.11 -6.77 -3.19
CA SER A 159 10.69 -5.53 -2.53
C SER A 159 11.02 -4.30 -3.37
N LEU A 160 12.20 -4.26 -4.00
CA LEU A 160 12.60 -3.20 -4.93
C LEU A 160 11.74 -3.18 -6.19
N PHE A 161 11.45 -4.35 -6.78
CA PHE A 161 10.59 -4.47 -7.93
C PHE A 161 9.18 -3.94 -7.61
N ASN A 162 8.55 -4.43 -6.54
CA ASN A 162 7.21 -4.02 -6.13
C ASN A 162 7.13 -2.52 -5.81
N GLY A 163 8.18 -1.96 -5.18
CA GLY A 163 8.30 -0.53 -4.93
C GLY A 163 8.49 0.27 -6.22
N GLY A 164 9.40 -0.16 -7.08
CA GLY A 164 9.69 0.51 -8.36
C GLY A 164 8.48 0.57 -9.29
N VAL A 165 7.77 -0.54 -9.45
CA VAL A 165 6.53 -0.58 -10.24
C VAL A 165 5.46 0.35 -9.65
N ALA A 166 5.34 0.40 -8.32
CA ALA A 166 4.39 1.31 -7.67
C ALA A 166 4.77 2.79 -7.88
N ILE A 167 6.05 3.14 -7.85
CA ILE A 167 6.53 4.53 -8.07
C ILE A 167 6.15 5.03 -9.47
N VAL A 168 6.14 4.14 -10.47
CA VAL A 168 5.78 4.51 -11.85
C VAL A 168 4.27 4.50 -12.05
N LEU A 169 3.59 3.42 -11.66
CA LEU A 169 2.19 3.20 -12.03
C LEU A 169 1.19 3.88 -11.10
N ALA A 170 1.47 3.99 -9.79
CA ALA A 170 0.50 4.60 -8.87
C ALA A 170 0.24 6.09 -9.18
N PRO A 171 1.25 6.94 -9.48
CA PRO A 171 1.01 8.32 -9.87
C PRO A 171 0.20 8.45 -11.16
N LEU A 172 0.45 7.60 -12.15
CA LEU A 172 -0.31 7.59 -13.42
C LEU A 172 -1.78 7.28 -13.18
N LEU A 173 -2.06 6.23 -12.41
CA LEU A 173 -3.42 5.86 -12.03
C LEU A 173 -4.09 6.93 -11.18
N ALA A 174 -3.38 7.48 -10.20
CA ALA A 174 -3.90 8.54 -9.34
C ALA A 174 -4.27 9.78 -10.15
N PHE A 175 -3.44 10.17 -11.11
CA PHE A 175 -3.71 11.31 -11.99
C PHE A 175 -4.97 11.06 -12.85
N ALA A 176 -5.09 9.88 -13.44
CA ALA A 176 -6.25 9.52 -14.26
C ALA A 176 -7.54 9.50 -13.43
N VAL A 177 -7.52 8.87 -12.25
CA VAL A 177 -8.68 8.78 -11.35
C VAL A 177 -9.07 10.16 -10.81
N LEU A 178 -8.13 10.99 -10.36
CA LEU A 178 -8.43 12.34 -9.88
C LEU A 178 -9.03 13.22 -10.99
N ARG A 179 -8.53 13.08 -12.22
CA ARG A 179 -9.10 13.79 -13.38
C ARG A 179 -10.54 13.34 -13.65
N ALA A 180 -10.80 12.04 -13.64
CA ALA A 180 -12.15 11.48 -13.83
C ALA A 180 -13.11 11.95 -12.74
N LEU A 181 -12.70 11.93 -11.46
CA LEU A 181 -13.51 12.39 -10.34
C LEU A 181 -13.84 13.90 -10.41
N ARG A 182 -12.89 14.72 -10.86
CA ARG A 182 -13.13 16.16 -11.11
C ARG A 182 -14.15 16.39 -12.22
N MET A 183 -14.03 15.66 -13.34
CA MET A 183 -15.01 15.74 -14.43
C MET A 183 -16.40 15.33 -13.97
N ALA A 184 -16.49 14.35 -13.09
CA ALA A 184 -17.74 13.88 -12.48
C ALA A 184 -18.23 14.77 -11.32
N ARG A 185 -17.51 15.83 -10.93
CA ARG A 185 -17.79 16.69 -9.76
C ARG A 185 -17.89 15.92 -8.43
N LEU A 186 -17.10 14.86 -8.29
CA LEU A 186 -17.07 13.98 -7.11
C LEU A 186 -15.83 14.20 -6.23
N ASP A 187 -14.91 15.07 -6.63
CA ASP A 187 -13.66 15.38 -5.92
C ASP A 187 -13.88 16.02 -4.54
N ASP A 188 -14.99 16.73 -4.34
CA ASP A 188 -15.40 17.25 -3.03
C ASP A 188 -15.56 16.17 -1.93
N ALA A 189 -15.85 14.93 -2.31
CA ALA A 189 -15.96 13.82 -1.36
C ALA A 189 -14.60 13.37 -0.81
N LEU A 190 -13.53 13.63 -1.57
CA LEU A 190 -12.16 13.30 -1.18
C LEU A 190 -11.52 14.40 -0.32
N ASN A 191 -12.08 15.61 -0.32
CA ASN A 191 -11.59 16.78 0.41
C ASN A 191 -12.56 17.22 1.53
N PRO A 192 -12.43 16.68 2.75
CA PRO A 192 -13.30 17.10 3.85
C PRO A 192 -12.91 18.44 4.51
N SER A 193 -11.84 19.08 4.10
CA SER A 193 -11.18 20.18 4.83
C SER A 193 -11.31 21.57 4.21
N GLU A 194 -12.24 21.84 3.30
CA GLU A 194 -12.58 23.22 2.91
C GLU A 194 -13.90 23.64 3.55
N LYS A 195 -13.82 24.01 4.83
CA LYS A 195 -14.67 24.99 5.51
C LYS A 195 -13.82 25.81 6.45
#